data_4c8b45a98e821e8609f624f46636332f
#
_entry.id   4c8b45a98e821e8609f624f46636332f
#
_cell.length_a   1.000
_cell.length_b   1.000
_cell.length_c   1.000
_cell.angle_alpha   90.00
_cell.angle_beta   90.00
_cell.angle_gamma   90.00
#
_symmetry.space_group_name_H-M   'P 1'
#
loop_
_entity.id
_entity.type
_entity.pdbx_description
1 polymer ?
#
loop_
_entity_poly.entity_id
_entity_poly.type
_entity_poly.pdbx_seq_one_letter_code
_entity_poly.pdbx_strand_id
1 'polypeptide(L)' 'MVTREALKPAPQPRSVTILGSTGSVGRNTIDIISRDPAAYSVEALTAQENAPLLIEQAKALRPRFVAIGN' A
#
# COMPACT_ATOMS: atom_id res chain seq x y z
N MET A 1 -12.01 -21.84 -16.08
CA MET A 1 -10.59 -21.60 -16.33
C MET A 1 -9.89 -21.37 -14.98
N VAL A 2 -8.76 -22.01 -14.81
CA VAL A 2 -7.99 -21.86 -13.59
C VAL A 2 -7.10 -20.64 -13.74
N THR A 3 -7.17 -19.74 -12.78
CA THR A 3 -6.30 -18.55 -12.79
C THR A 3 -4.91 -18.91 -12.29
N ARG A 4 -3.96 -18.02 -12.59
CA ARG A 4 -2.61 -18.20 -12.08
C ARG A 4 -2.57 -18.28 -10.56
N GLU A 5 -3.38 -17.47 -9.89
CA GLU A 5 -3.44 -17.45 -8.45
C GLU A 5 -3.91 -18.77 -7.89
N ALA A 6 -4.83 -19.42 -8.56
CA ALA A 6 -5.34 -20.71 -8.11
C ALA A 6 -4.30 -21.83 -8.19
N LEU A 7 -3.28 -21.63 -8.99
CA LEU A 7 -2.22 -22.62 -9.15
C LEU A 7 -1.05 -22.44 -8.20
N LYS A 8 -1.02 -21.34 -7.48
CA LYS A 8 0.08 -21.08 -6.56
C LYS A 8 -0.03 -21.98 -5.35
N PRO A 9 1.06 -22.63 -4.96
CA PRO A 9 1.04 -23.49 -3.78
C PRO A 9 0.84 -22.73 -2.49
N ALA A 10 1.28 -21.46 -2.44
CA ALA A 10 1.11 -20.62 -1.27
C ALA A 10 0.90 -19.18 -1.72
N PRO A 11 -0.05 -18.47 -1.11
CA PRO A 11 -0.24 -17.07 -1.44
C PRO A 11 0.95 -16.25 -1.00
N GLN A 12 1.33 -15.31 -1.83
CA GLN A 12 2.36 -14.35 -1.49
C GLN A 12 1.77 -12.96 -1.55
N PRO A 13 2.15 -12.08 -0.63
CA PRO A 13 1.66 -10.71 -0.67
C PRO A 13 2.00 -10.04 -1.99
N ARG A 14 1.08 -9.26 -2.50
CA ARG A 14 1.34 -8.45 -3.67
C ARG A 14 2.12 -7.22 -3.24
N SER A 15 3.18 -6.93 -3.96
CA SER A 15 3.98 -5.74 -3.72
C SER A 15 3.30 -4.56 -4.39
N VAL A 16 3.04 -3.51 -3.64
CA VAL A 16 2.36 -2.33 -4.16
C VAL A 16 3.12 -1.07 -3.79
N THR A 17 3.05 -0.10 -4.69
CA THR A 17 3.55 1.24 -4.44
C THR A 17 2.38 2.20 -4.63
N ILE A 18 2.16 3.07 -3.67
CA ILE A 18 1.04 3.99 -3.70
C ILE A 18 1.57 5.40 -3.91
N LEU A 19 1.25 5.97 -5.06
CA LEU A 19 1.60 7.35 -5.38
C LEU A 19 0.45 8.24 -4.95
N GLY A 20 0.76 9.28 -4.20
CA GLY A 20 -0.27 10.17 -3.71
C GLY A 20 -1.13 9.53 -2.64
N SER A 21 -0.51 8.87 -1.66
CA SER A 21 -1.24 8.09 -0.66
C SER A 21 -2.14 8.93 0.23
N THR A 22 -1.90 10.22 0.34
CA THR A 22 -2.73 11.09 1.17
C THR A 22 -3.90 11.71 0.39
N GLY A 23 -3.95 11.54 -0.93
CA GLY A 23 -5.08 11.99 -1.72
C GLY A 23 -6.27 11.06 -1.59
N SER A 24 -7.41 11.44 -2.17
CA SER A 24 -8.64 10.66 -1.97
C SER A 24 -8.53 9.26 -2.56
N VAL A 25 -7.96 9.10 -3.74
CA VAL A 25 -7.79 7.78 -4.33
C VAL A 25 -6.80 6.95 -3.53
N GLY A 26 -5.71 7.59 -3.09
CA GLY A 26 -4.71 6.89 -2.28
C GLY A 26 -5.27 6.42 -0.96
N ARG A 27 -6.10 7.23 -0.30
CA ARG A 27 -6.72 6.83 0.96
C ARG A 27 -7.64 5.63 0.77
N ASN A 28 -8.39 5.60 -0.33
CA ASN A 28 -9.24 4.45 -0.63
C ASN A 28 -8.41 3.20 -0.83
N THR A 29 -7.29 3.33 -1.52
CA THR A 29 -6.38 2.20 -1.75
C THR A 29 -5.82 1.69 -0.42
N ILE A 30 -5.42 2.62 0.46
CA ILE A 30 -4.91 2.24 1.77
C ILE A 30 -5.97 1.57 2.61
N ASP A 31 -7.21 2.02 2.52
CA ASP A 31 -8.30 1.39 3.24
C ASP A 31 -8.47 -0.07 2.80
N ILE A 32 -8.41 -0.31 1.50
CA ILE A 32 -8.51 -1.66 0.98
C ILE A 32 -7.37 -2.55 1.49
N ILE A 33 -6.16 -2.03 1.46
CA ILE A 33 -4.99 -2.77 1.92
C ILE A 33 -5.09 -3.06 3.41
N SER A 34 -5.56 -2.09 4.18
CA SER A 34 -5.67 -2.23 5.63
C SER A 34 -6.68 -3.30 6.04
N ARG A 35 -7.64 -3.59 5.18
CA ARG A 35 -8.62 -4.63 5.47
C ARG A 35 -8.07 -6.04 5.26
N ASP A 36 -6.99 -6.15 4.51
CA ASP A 36 -6.40 -7.45 4.25
C ASP A 36 -4.88 -7.31 4.19
N PRO A 37 -4.25 -6.97 5.31
CA PRO A 37 -2.83 -6.64 5.31
C PRO A 37 -1.93 -7.80 4.91
N ALA A 38 -2.39 -9.03 5.09
CA ALA A 38 -1.59 -10.19 4.74
C ALA A 38 -1.50 -10.39 3.22
N ALA A 39 -2.42 -9.80 2.46
CA ALA A 39 -2.45 -9.94 1.02
C ALA A 39 -1.54 -8.96 0.29
N TYR A 40 -1.02 -7.97 1.00
CA TYR A 40 -0.25 -6.90 0.37
C TYR A 40 1.02 -6.60 1.14
N SER A 41 2.05 -6.27 0.38
CA SER A 41 3.30 -5.77 0.93
C SER A 41 3.53 -4.38 0.33
N VAL A 42 3.53 -3.37 1.15
CA VAL A 42 3.66 -2.00 0.65
C VAL A 42 5.13 -1.67 0.48
N GLU A 43 5.53 -1.46 -0.77
CA GLU A 43 6.91 -1.12 -1.08
C GLU A 43 7.20 0.34 -0.80
N ALA A 44 6.31 1.22 -1.23
CA ALA A 44 6.54 2.64 -1.07
C ALA A 44 5.24 3.41 -0.97
N LEU A 45 5.29 4.48 -0.21
CA LEU A 45 4.23 5.48 -0.14
C LEU A 45 4.83 6.82 -0.53
N THR A 46 4.17 7.54 -1.41
CA THR A 46 4.58 8.91 -1.74
C THR A 46 3.41 9.85 -1.61
N ALA A 47 3.71 11.08 -1.24
CA ALA A 47 2.70 12.13 -1.15
C ALA A 47 3.38 13.46 -1.39
N GLN A 48 2.61 14.46 -1.85
CA GLN A 48 3.14 15.79 -2.02
C GLN A 48 2.85 16.68 -0.83
N GLU A 49 1.78 16.38 -0.12
CA GLU A 49 1.34 17.17 1.00
C GLU A 49 0.89 16.25 2.13
N ASN A 50 0.57 16.86 3.26
CA ASN A 50 0.00 16.16 4.40
C ASN A 50 0.97 15.15 5.01
N ALA A 51 2.12 15.63 5.41
CA ALA A 51 3.13 14.79 6.04
C ALA A 51 2.60 14.05 7.28
N PRO A 52 1.79 14.66 8.15
CA PRO A 52 1.26 13.92 9.30
C PRO A 52 0.47 12.67 8.91
N LEU A 53 -0.38 12.77 7.88
CA LEU A 53 -1.14 11.62 7.43
C LEU A 53 -0.22 10.57 6.81
N LEU A 54 0.77 11.02 6.02
CA LEU A 54 1.72 10.10 5.42
C LEU A 54 2.49 9.32 6.51
N ILE A 55 2.85 9.98 7.59
CA ILE A 55 3.54 9.33 8.68
C ILE A 55 2.64 8.28 9.34
N GLU A 56 1.37 8.61 9.56
CA GLU A 56 0.44 7.64 10.13
C GLU A 56 0.27 6.43 9.22
N GLN A 57 0.16 6.67 7.91
CA GLN A 57 0.06 5.59 6.95
C GLN A 57 1.30 4.71 6.96
N ALA A 58 2.47 5.33 7.06
CA ALA A 58 3.72 4.58 7.10
C ALA A 58 3.83 3.73 8.35
N LYS A 59 3.38 4.23 9.48
CA LYS A 59 3.40 3.46 10.71
C LYS A 59 2.49 2.25 10.63
N ALA A 60 1.35 2.40 9.96
CA ALA A 60 0.38 1.33 9.85
C ALA A 60 0.79 0.28 8.82
N LEU A 61 1.33 0.71 7.69
CA LEU A 61 1.60 -0.18 6.57
C LEU A 61 3.05 -0.63 6.47
N ARG A 62 3.95 0.07 7.13
CA ARG A 62 5.39 -0.26 7.18
C ARG A 62 6.00 -0.45 5.80
N PRO A 63 5.91 0.54 4.92
CA PRO A 63 6.53 0.44 3.61
C PRO A 63 8.05 0.48 3.73
N ARG A 64 8.72 0.01 2.68
CA ARG A 64 10.18 0.08 2.64
C ARG A 64 10.67 1.49 2.39
N PHE A 65 9.90 2.29 1.66
CA PHE A 65 10.24 3.67 1.34
C PHE A 65 9.06 4.58 1.59
N VAL A 66 9.36 5.77 2.05
CA VAL A 66 8.36 6.83 2.17
C VAL A 66 9.00 8.09 1.63
N ALA A 67 8.31 8.76 0.75
CA ALA A 67 8.81 10.01 0.18
C ALA A 67 7.72 11.06 0.18
N ILE A 68 8.08 12.26 0.57
CA ILE A 68 7.19 13.40 0.47
C ILE A 68 7.83 14.40 -0.48
N GLY A 69 7.09 14.77 -1.51
CA GLY A 69 7.54 15.75 -2.47
C GLY A 69 6.92 17.08 -2.17
N ASN A 70 7.69 18.09 -2.38
CA ASN A 70 7.18 19.39 -2.02
C ASN A 70 7.80 20.47 -2.89
#